data_1a3ff86044c2a79be5904594fc250b83
#
_entry.id   1a3ff86044c2a79be5904594fc250b83
#
_cell.length_a   1.000
_cell.length_b   1.000
_cell.length_c   1.000
_cell.angle_alpha   90.00
_cell.angle_beta   90.00
_cell.angle_gamma   90.00
#
_symmetry.space_group_name_H-M   'P 1'
#
loop_
_entity.id
_entity.type
_entity.pdbx_description
1 polymer ?
#
loop_
_entity_poly.entity_id
_entity_poly.type
_entity_poly.pdbx_seq_one_letter_code
_entity_poly.pdbx_strand_id
1 'polypeptide(L)'
;MNDLEQHTDILSLIRVRMSGLSKGHKRIAEYILANYEKCAFLTAAKLGEVVGVSESTAVRFPAALGFSGYPEFQKALEDILQEKIHSFDRIDVLNSHMTTNMVVNNVMSMDARKIEHTLKSYDTASFDMAVEDIMAAESVYIIGARSCEPLAEFFGYYLRLVKKNVQVVKTGNTNELFEQMMYIGEGDVAIGISFPRYSMRTLKAMEFANNRKARVIAITDSVHSPMNMYSSCNLFARSDMASIVDSLVAPMSLINALIVSICLKNSEQVVENIEKINTFVDNFEYSGNDEINMLDENVVNELRKCMDNAAIDDEK
;
A
#
# COMPACT_ATOMS: atom_id res chain seq x y z
N MET A 1 43.80 7.19 13.41
CA MET A 1 43.00 6.06 13.93
C MET A 1 41.58 6.57 14.12
N ASN A 2 40.68 6.14 13.30
CA ASN A 2 39.20 6.21 13.31
C ASN A 2 38.51 6.83 12.10
N ASP A 3 38.94 6.43 10.89
CA ASP A 3 38.14 6.74 9.67
C ASP A 3 37.59 5.48 8.96
N LEU A 4 37.64 4.31 9.62
CA LEU A 4 37.17 3.03 9.07
C LEU A 4 35.84 2.52 9.67
N GLU A 5 35.21 3.25 10.60
CA GLU A 5 33.99 2.78 11.28
C GLU A 5 32.67 3.36 10.73
N GLN A 6 32.70 4.22 9.71
CA GLN A 6 31.48 4.98 9.32
C GLN A 6 30.61 4.36 8.22
N HIS A 7 30.97 3.20 7.66
CA HIS A 7 30.14 2.55 6.61
C HIS A 7 29.99 1.03 6.76
N THR A 8 29.99 0.51 7.97
CA THR A 8 29.68 -0.91 8.15
C THR A 8 28.16 -1.09 8.15
N ASP A 9 27.63 -1.66 7.07
CA ASP A 9 26.24 -2.10 6.96
C ASP A 9 25.83 -2.86 8.23
N ILE A 10 24.72 -2.45 8.90
CA ILE A 10 24.23 -3.06 10.15
C ILE A 10 24.02 -4.58 10.00
N LEU A 11 23.67 -5.09 8.82
CA LEU A 11 23.56 -6.53 8.58
C LEU A 11 24.91 -7.22 8.64
N SER A 12 25.95 -6.56 8.14
CA SER A 12 27.35 -7.02 8.27
C SER A 12 27.81 -6.95 9.71
N LEU A 13 27.48 -5.89 10.45
CA LEU A 13 27.76 -5.77 11.88
C LEU A 13 27.10 -6.89 12.69
N ILE A 14 25.84 -7.21 12.41
CA ILE A 14 25.12 -8.33 13.05
C ILE A 14 25.85 -9.65 12.79
N ARG A 15 26.26 -9.92 11.55
CA ARG A 15 27.00 -11.16 11.20
C ARG A 15 28.32 -11.26 11.95
N VAL A 16 29.09 -10.18 12.01
CA VAL A 16 30.41 -10.13 12.70
C VAL A 16 30.22 -10.38 14.20
N ARG A 17 29.20 -9.80 14.82
CA ARG A 17 28.96 -9.93 16.25
C ARG A 17 28.18 -11.18 16.67
N MET A 18 27.70 -11.98 15.71
CA MET A 18 26.84 -13.15 15.95
C MET A 18 27.40 -14.12 16.98
N SER A 19 28.73 -14.40 16.95
CA SER A 19 29.36 -15.37 17.84
C SER A 19 29.29 -14.97 19.32
N GLY A 20 29.35 -13.66 19.61
CA GLY A 20 29.33 -13.10 20.97
C GLY A 20 27.94 -12.86 21.55
N LEU A 21 26.89 -13.05 20.78
CA LEU A 21 25.53 -12.78 21.22
C LEU A 21 24.97 -13.89 22.14
N SER A 22 24.12 -13.51 23.10
CA SER A 22 23.35 -14.44 23.91
C SER A 22 22.36 -15.25 23.06
N LYS A 23 21.86 -16.38 23.58
CA LYS A 23 20.88 -17.24 22.85
C LYS A 23 19.66 -16.47 22.35
N GLY A 24 19.09 -15.57 23.19
CA GLY A 24 17.96 -14.73 22.79
C GLY A 24 18.34 -13.70 21.72
N HIS A 25 19.50 -13.07 21.86
CA HIS A 25 20.01 -12.12 20.87
C HIS A 25 20.37 -12.79 19.54
N LYS A 26 20.88 -14.04 19.53
CA LYS A 26 21.12 -14.80 18.31
C LYS A 26 19.83 -15.04 17.52
N ARG A 27 18.74 -15.42 18.20
CA ARG A 27 17.44 -15.57 17.54
C ARG A 27 16.93 -14.27 16.91
N ILE A 28 17.12 -13.14 17.60
CA ILE A 28 16.77 -11.82 17.04
C ILE A 28 17.66 -11.54 15.81
N ALA A 29 18.97 -11.75 15.91
CA ALA A 29 19.91 -11.53 14.82
C ALA A 29 19.58 -12.37 13.58
N GLU A 30 19.32 -13.67 13.75
CA GLU A 30 18.93 -14.58 12.68
C GLU A 30 17.62 -14.13 12.00
N TYR A 31 16.64 -13.74 12.80
CA TYR A 31 15.36 -13.24 12.28
C TYR A 31 15.54 -11.96 11.49
N ILE A 32 16.34 -10.99 12.00
CA ILE A 32 16.63 -9.74 11.30
C ILE A 32 17.38 -10.00 9.99
N LEU A 33 18.39 -10.87 9.98
CA LEU A 33 19.14 -11.19 8.77
C LEU A 33 18.26 -11.81 7.67
N ALA A 34 17.20 -12.54 8.06
CA ALA A 34 16.25 -13.14 7.14
C ALA A 34 15.09 -12.21 6.75
N ASN A 35 14.77 -11.19 7.58
CA ASN A 35 13.57 -10.37 7.44
C ASN A 35 13.82 -8.89 7.76
N TYR A 36 15.02 -8.35 7.42
CA TYR A 36 15.41 -6.98 7.81
C TYR A 36 14.44 -5.91 7.33
N GLU A 37 13.80 -6.11 6.17
CA GLU A 37 12.80 -5.20 5.62
C GLU A 37 11.59 -5.03 6.54
N LYS A 38 11.10 -6.13 7.11
CA LYS A 38 10.01 -6.08 8.11
C LYS A 38 10.51 -5.49 9.42
N CYS A 39 11.73 -5.89 9.84
CA CYS A 39 12.29 -5.51 11.14
C CYS A 39 12.51 -4.01 11.27
N ALA A 40 12.80 -3.30 10.18
CA ALA A 40 12.93 -1.85 10.17
C ALA A 40 11.67 -1.11 10.69
N PHE A 41 10.50 -1.74 10.61
CA PHE A 41 9.22 -1.15 11.00
C PHE A 41 8.64 -1.75 12.29
N LEU A 42 9.32 -2.75 12.91
CA LEU A 42 8.87 -3.36 14.15
C LEU A 42 9.23 -2.51 15.37
N THR A 43 8.32 -2.43 16.32
CA THR A 43 8.67 -2.01 17.69
C THR A 43 9.46 -3.13 18.39
N ALA A 44 10.21 -2.79 19.45
CA ALA A 44 10.91 -3.80 20.25
C ALA A 44 9.98 -4.87 20.83
N ALA A 45 8.78 -4.45 21.27
CA ALA A 45 7.76 -5.36 21.77
C ALA A 45 7.32 -6.34 20.68
N LYS A 46 7.01 -5.85 19.48
CA LYS A 46 6.56 -6.67 18.36
C LYS A 46 7.67 -7.58 17.81
N LEU A 47 8.91 -7.08 17.76
CA LEU A 47 10.07 -7.91 17.41
C LEU A 47 10.25 -9.06 18.44
N GLY A 48 10.11 -8.77 19.74
CA GLY A 48 10.14 -9.78 20.79
C GLY A 48 9.09 -10.86 20.62
N GLU A 49 7.85 -10.44 20.35
CA GLU A 49 6.71 -11.33 20.11
C GLU A 49 6.96 -12.26 18.91
N VAL A 50 7.32 -11.72 17.75
CA VAL A 50 7.52 -12.48 16.52
C VAL A 50 8.71 -13.45 16.62
N VAL A 51 9.79 -13.05 17.29
CA VAL A 51 10.98 -13.89 17.49
C VAL A 51 10.78 -14.90 18.66
N GLY A 52 9.78 -14.68 19.52
CA GLY A 52 9.51 -15.49 20.70
C GLY A 52 10.57 -15.27 21.80
N VAL A 53 10.91 -14.00 22.06
CA VAL A 53 11.75 -13.55 23.17
C VAL A 53 11.03 -12.45 23.95
N SER A 54 11.49 -12.16 25.17
CA SER A 54 10.89 -11.06 25.95
C SER A 54 11.18 -9.70 25.30
N GLU A 55 10.25 -8.73 25.45
CA GLU A 55 10.44 -7.36 25.04
C GLU A 55 11.75 -6.77 25.57
N SER A 56 12.07 -7.05 26.84
CA SER A 56 13.32 -6.58 27.47
C SER A 56 14.58 -7.14 26.75
N THR A 57 14.50 -8.34 26.17
CA THR A 57 15.57 -8.90 25.34
C THR A 57 15.70 -8.15 24.03
N ALA A 58 14.60 -7.83 23.39
CA ALA A 58 14.58 -7.06 22.14
C ALA A 58 15.08 -5.61 22.35
N VAL A 59 14.68 -4.96 23.46
CA VAL A 59 15.16 -3.59 23.82
C VAL A 59 16.66 -3.57 24.07
N ARG A 60 17.26 -4.63 24.64
CA ARG A 60 18.70 -4.70 24.93
C ARG A 60 19.53 -5.17 23.75
N PHE A 61 18.95 -5.74 22.73
CA PHE A 61 19.66 -6.25 21.56
C PHE A 61 20.49 -5.16 20.83
N PRO A 62 19.96 -3.94 20.57
CA PRO A 62 20.72 -2.85 19.98
C PRO A 62 22.00 -2.51 20.74
N ALA A 63 21.96 -2.48 22.07
CA ALA A 63 23.12 -2.19 22.91
C ALA A 63 24.23 -3.24 22.75
N ALA A 64 23.87 -4.51 22.51
CA ALA A 64 24.85 -5.57 22.22
C ALA A 64 25.56 -5.37 20.86
N LEU A 65 24.97 -4.57 19.98
CA LEU A 65 25.53 -4.17 18.69
C LEU A 65 26.22 -2.80 18.73
N GLY A 66 26.20 -2.10 19.87
CA GLY A 66 26.86 -0.81 20.06
C GLY A 66 25.97 0.42 19.79
N PHE A 67 24.66 0.23 19.59
CA PHE A 67 23.71 1.34 19.47
C PHE A 67 23.27 1.87 20.85
N SER A 68 22.93 3.15 20.92
CA SER A 68 22.47 3.78 22.16
C SER A 68 21.07 3.30 22.58
N GLY A 69 20.29 2.75 21.66
CA GLY A 69 18.96 2.22 21.93
C GLY A 69 18.23 1.72 20.67
N TYR A 70 16.99 1.24 20.89
CA TYR A 70 16.16 0.69 19.81
C TYR A 70 15.83 1.69 18.70
N PRO A 71 15.55 3.00 18.99
CA PRO A 71 15.27 3.98 17.93
C PRO A 71 16.44 4.19 16.96
N GLU A 72 17.69 4.26 17.48
CA GLU A 72 18.89 4.41 16.64
C GLU A 72 19.12 3.16 15.78
N PHE A 73 18.96 2.00 16.37
CA PHE A 73 19.03 0.72 15.68
C PHE A 73 17.98 0.59 14.57
N GLN A 74 16.73 0.97 14.85
CA GLN A 74 15.64 0.97 13.89
C GLN A 74 15.93 1.90 12.72
N LYS A 75 16.42 3.12 13.00
CA LYS A 75 16.83 4.06 11.97
C LYS A 75 17.94 3.51 11.08
N ALA A 76 18.92 2.82 11.65
CA ALA A 76 19.98 2.20 10.87
C ALA A 76 19.48 1.06 9.96
N LEU A 77 18.43 0.33 10.37
CA LEU A 77 17.76 -0.64 9.49
C LEU A 77 16.96 0.06 8.37
N GLU A 78 16.30 1.17 8.67
CA GLU A 78 15.60 1.99 7.68
C GLU A 78 16.57 2.58 6.63
N ASP A 79 17.74 3.05 7.06
CA ASP A 79 18.77 3.63 6.19
C ASP A 79 19.30 2.59 5.19
N ILE A 80 19.49 1.33 5.61
CA ILE A 80 19.87 0.24 4.69
C ILE A 80 18.79 -0.05 3.66
N LEU A 81 17.53 -0.02 4.05
CA LEU A 81 16.45 -0.18 3.09
C LEU A 81 16.51 0.92 2.03
N GLN A 82 16.78 2.15 2.45
CA GLN A 82 16.94 3.27 1.53
C GLN A 82 18.18 3.09 0.62
N GLU A 83 19.32 2.69 1.15
CA GLU A 83 20.53 2.47 0.36
C GLU A 83 20.40 1.31 -0.63
N LYS A 84 19.81 0.18 -0.23
CA LYS A 84 19.60 -0.97 -1.14
C LYS A 84 18.61 -0.66 -2.24
N ILE A 85 17.54 0.07 -1.94
CA ILE A 85 16.60 0.56 -2.96
C ILE A 85 17.31 1.50 -3.94
N HIS A 86 18.29 2.27 -3.48
CA HIS A 86 19.09 3.16 -4.34
C HIS A 86 20.16 2.46 -5.18
N SER A 87 20.66 1.30 -4.77
CA SER A 87 21.80 0.65 -5.43
C SER A 87 21.43 -0.29 -6.57
N PHE A 88 20.25 -0.93 -6.52
CA PHE A 88 19.87 -1.92 -7.54
C PHE A 88 19.33 -1.31 -8.85
N ASP A 89 18.72 -0.11 -8.80
CA ASP A 89 18.02 0.48 -9.94
C ASP A 89 18.74 1.65 -10.62
N ARG A 90 19.89 2.09 -10.06
CA ARG A 90 20.63 3.23 -10.62
C ARG A 90 21.47 2.93 -11.85
N ILE A 91 21.74 1.67 -12.15
CA ILE A 91 22.79 1.31 -13.10
C ILE A 91 22.39 1.49 -14.56
N ASP A 92 21.11 1.31 -14.91
CA ASP A 92 20.70 1.34 -16.32
C ASP A 92 20.20 2.70 -16.85
N VAL A 93 19.65 3.54 -15.99
CA VAL A 93 19.08 4.85 -16.43
C VAL A 93 20.13 5.97 -16.42
N LEU A 94 21.23 5.82 -15.68
CA LEU A 94 22.31 6.82 -15.59
C LEU A 94 23.41 6.64 -16.62
N ASN A 95 23.31 5.71 -17.56
CA ASN A 95 24.22 5.64 -18.69
C ASN A 95 24.04 6.90 -19.56
N SER A 96 25.02 7.78 -19.51
CA SER A 96 25.08 9.13 -20.08
C SER A 96 24.88 9.25 -21.59
N HIS A 97 24.43 8.21 -22.28
CA HIS A 97 24.22 8.13 -23.71
C HIS A 97 22.79 7.83 -24.16
N MET A 98 21.81 7.80 -23.21
CA MET A 98 20.42 7.54 -23.58
C MET A 98 19.75 8.75 -24.21
N THR A 99 19.19 8.59 -25.39
CA THR A 99 18.32 9.61 -26.01
C THR A 99 16.95 9.62 -25.34
N THR A 100 16.22 10.74 -25.42
CA THR A 100 14.86 10.86 -24.85
C THR A 100 13.92 9.74 -25.33
N ASN A 101 13.99 9.35 -26.60
CA ASN A 101 13.20 8.25 -27.15
C ASN A 101 13.53 6.90 -26.51
N MET A 102 14.80 6.65 -26.19
CA MET A 102 15.21 5.42 -25.49
C MET A 102 14.65 5.40 -24.06
N VAL A 103 14.65 6.53 -23.36
CA VAL A 103 14.06 6.65 -22.02
C VAL A 103 12.57 6.34 -22.07
N VAL A 104 11.80 6.93 -22.97
CA VAL A 104 10.35 6.67 -23.13
C VAL A 104 10.08 5.20 -23.39
N ASN A 105 10.75 4.61 -24.38
CA ASN A 105 10.57 3.21 -24.73
C ASN A 105 10.91 2.27 -23.57
N ASN A 106 12.00 2.53 -22.84
CA ASN A 106 12.42 1.70 -21.71
C ASN A 106 11.44 1.80 -20.56
N VAL A 107 11.06 3.01 -20.15
CA VAL A 107 10.12 3.20 -19.03
C VAL A 107 8.78 2.56 -19.34
N MET A 108 8.17 2.85 -20.48
CA MET A 108 6.87 2.28 -20.86
C MET A 108 6.91 0.74 -21.00
N SER A 109 8.00 0.20 -21.56
CA SER A 109 8.17 -1.26 -21.67
C SER A 109 8.37 -1.93 -20.31
N MET A 110 9.06 -1.28 -19.38
CA MET A 110 9.20 -1.77 -18.01
C MET A 110 7.86 -1.72 -17.27
N ASP A 111 7.11 -0.66 -17.44
CA ASP A 111 5.79 -0.49 -16.85
C ASP A 111 4.79 -1.54 -17.37
N ALA A 112 4.77 -1.80 -18.67
CA ALA A 112 3.96 -2.87 -19.27
C ALA A 112 4.30 -4.25 -18.67
N ARG A 113 5.60 -4.55 -18.47
CA ARG A 113 6.03 -5.81 -17.82
C ARG A 113 5.58 -5.92 -16.36
N LYS A 114 5.53 -4.81 -15.61
CA LYS A 114 5.04 -4.79 -14.23
C LYS A 114 3.55 -5.13 -14.17
N ILE A 115 2.75 -4.57 -15.08
CA ILE A 115 1.33 -4.92 -15.22
C ILE A 115 1.18 -6.40 -15.56
N GLU A 116 1.90 -6.89 -16.58
CA GLU A 116 1.86 -8.30 -16.98
C GLU A 116 2.26 -9.25 -15.86
N HIS A 117 3.32 -8.90 -15.10
CA HIS A 117 3.75 -9.71 -13.95
C HIS A 117 2.70 -9.72 -12.84
N THR A 118 2.11 -8.57 -12.54
CA THR A 118 1.03 -8.46 -11.54
C THR A 118 -0.17 -9.30 -11.95
N LEU A 119 -0.57 -9.23 -13.23
CA LEU A 119 -1.66 -10.03 -13.79
C LEU A 119 -1.41 -11.54 -13.68
N LYS A 120 -0.15 -12.01 -13.87
CA LYS A 120 0.21 -13.42 -13.74
C LYS A 120 0.28 -13.93 -12.31
N SER A 121 0.46 -13.03 -11.34
CA SER A 121 0.72 -13.39 -9.94
C SER A 121 -0.38 -12.98 -8.97
N TYR A 122 -1.47 -12.35 -9.44
CA TYR A 122 -2.56 -11.97 -8.54
C TYR A 122 -3.29 -13.22 -8.01
N ASP A 123 -3.75 -13.11 -6.78
CA ASP A 123 -4.55 -14.14 -6.13
C ASP A 123 -6.04 -13.78 -6.23
N THR A 124 -6.80 -14.60 -6.96
CA THR A 124 -8.24 -14.36 -7.18
C THR A 124 -9.01 -14.37 -5.86
N ALA A 125 -8.67 -15.27 -4.92
CA ALA A 125 -9.38 -15.36 -3.66
C ALA A 125 -9.19 -14.11 -2.79
N SER A 126 -7.97 -13.58 -2.71
CA SER A 126 -7.70 -12.32 -2.02
C SER A 126 -8.38 -11.13 -2.70
N PHE A 127 -8.43 -11.13 -4.04
CA PHE A 127 -9.10 -10.08 -4.79
C PHE A 127 -10.61 -10.08 -4.54
N ASP A 128 -11.26 -11.24 -4.62
CA ASP A 128 -12.69 -11.39 -4.35
C ASP A 128 -13.02 -11.02 -2.90
N MET A 129 -12.21 -11.46 -1.93
CA MET A 129 -12.33 -11.09 -0.53
C MET A 129 -12.26 -9.56 -0.34
N ALA A 130 -11.31 -8.89 -1.00
CA ALA A 130 -11.20 -7.43 -0.91
C ALA A 130 -12.44 -6.73 -1.45
N VAL A 131 -12.98 -7.18 -2.58
CA VAL A 131 -14.22 -6.64 -3.16
C VAL A 131 -15.39 -6.86 -2.21
N GLU A 132 -15.56 -8.04 -1.65
CA GLU A 132 -16.64 -8.36 -0.70
C GLU A 132 -16.52 -7.55 0.60
N ASP A 133 -15.31 -7.44 1.16
CA ASP A 133 -15.06 -6.65 2.36
C ASP A 133 -15.40 -5.17 2.14
N ILE A 134 -14.99 -4.60 1.00
CA ILE A 134 -15.30 -3.21 0.66
C ILE A 134 -16.82 -3.03 0.46
N MET A 135 -17.48 -3.96 -0.20
CA MET A 135 -18.92 -3.88 -0.43
C MET A 135 -19.73 -3.97 0.88
N ALA A 136 -19.34 -4.86 1.78
CA ALA A 136 -20.02 -5.07 3.06
C ALA A 136 -19.73 -3.96 4.10
N ALA A 137 -18.65 -3.19 3.93
CA ALA A 137 -18.23 -2.19 4.92
C ALA A 137 -19.28 -1.10 5.16
N GLU A 138 -19.44 -0.66 6.41
CA GLU A 138 -20.23 0.53 6.76
C GLU A 138 -19.48 1.80 6.32
N SER A 139 -18.20 1.88 6.60
CA SER A 139 -17.31 2.96 6.18
C SER A 139 -15.99 2.40 5.62
N VAL A 140 -15.42 3.08 4.64
CA VAL A 140 -14.14 2.73 4.03
C VAL A 140 -13.14 3.86 4.24
N TYR A 141 -12.01 3.54 4.86
CA TYR A 141 -10.91 4.46 5.10
C TYR A 141 -9.74 4.09 4.18
N ILE A 142 -9.32 5.00 3.31
CA ILE A 142 -8.24 4.77 2.35
C ILE A 142 -7.01 5.57 2.79
N ILE A 143 -5.89 4.89 3.00
CA ILE A 143 -4.68 5.48 3.54
C ILE A 143 -3.52 5.28 2.55
N GLY A 144 -3.04 6.36 1.98
CA GLY A 144 -1.83 6.41 1.16
C GLY A 144 -1.00 7.61 1.55
N ALA A 145 0.33 7.46 1.58
CA ALA A 145 1.23 8.55 1.92
C ALA A 145 2.27 8.78 0.82
N ARG A 146 2.75 10.01 0.67
CA ARG A 146 3.75 10.40 -0.33
C ARG A 146 3.27 10.07 -1.77
N SER A 147 4.05 9.30 -2.55
CA SER A 147 3.69 8.87 -3.91
C SER A 147 2.42 8.02 -3.97
N CYS A 148 2.00 7.38 -2.87
CA CYS A 148 0.78 6.61 -2.79
C CYS A 148 -0.47 7.45 -2.47
N GLU A 149 -0.34 8.71 -2.07
CA GLU A 149 -1.49 9.60 -1.78
C GLU A 149 -2.37 9.81 -3.03
N PRO A 150 -1.82 10.07 -4.23
CA PRO A 150 -2.63 10.14 -5.45
C PRO A 150 -3.41 8.86 -5.77
N LEU A 151 -2.87 7.67 -5.44
CA LEU A 151 -3.60 6.41 -5.62
C LEU A 151 -4.80 6.32 -4.66
N ALA A 152 -4.62 6.75 -3.41
CA ALA A 152 -5.69 6.78 -2.42
C ALA A 152 -6.79 7.77 -2.82
N GLU A 153 -6.43 8.96 -3.31
CA GLU A 153 -7.38 9.97 -3.81
C GLU A 153 -8.14 9.46 -5.02
N PHE A 154 -7.46 8.89 -6.00
CA PHE A 154 -8.08 8.30 -7.18
C PHE A 154 -9.07 7.21 -6.80
N PHE A 155 -8.66 6.27 -5.94
CA PHE A 155 -9.52 5.19 -5.48
C PHE A 155 -10.74 5.74 -4.72
N GLY A 156 -10.52 6.68 -3.80
CA GLY A 156 -11.59 7.31 -3.04
C GLY A 156 -12.58 8.08 -3.91
N TYR A 157 -12.10 8.75 -4.94
CA TYR A 157 -12.96 9.46 -5.89
C TYR A 157 -13.99 8.54 -6.53
N TYR A 158 -13.54 7.44 -7.14
CA TYR A 158 -14.44 6.49 -7.80
C TYR A 158 -15.28 5.67 -6.82
N LEU A 159 -14.71 5.29 -5.68
CA LEU A 159 -15.45 4.50 -4.70
C LEU A 159 -16.65 5.27 -4.09
N ARG A 160 -16.57 6.59 -3.99
CA ARG A 160 -17.71 7.45 -3.57
C ARG A 160 -18.90 7.40 -4.52
N LEU A 161 -18.74 6.99 -5.77
CA LEU A 161 -19.86 6.76 -6.68
C LEU A 161 -20.71 5.56 -6.26
N VAL A 162 -20.13 4.62 -5.51
CA VAL A 162 -20.77 3.36 -5.09
C VAL A 162 -21.10 3.34 -3.60
N LYS A 163 -20.25 3.95 -2.78
CA LYS A 163 -20.32 3.90 -1.30
C LYS A 163 -20.47 5.29 -0.71
N LYS A 164 -21.40 5.44 0.26
CA LYS A 164 -21.68 6.73 0.91
C LYS A 164 -20.56 7.21 1.82
N ASN A 165 -19.98 6.30 2.60
CA ASN A 165 -19.02 6.62 3.66
C ASN A 165 -17.60 6.21 3.24
N VAL A 166 -17.00 7.00 2.36
CA VAL A 166 -15.61 6.80 1.91
C VAL A 166 -14.76 7.99 2.33
N GLN A 167 -13.74 7.73 3.12
CA GLN A 167 -12.81 8.73 3.62
C GLN A 167 -11.39 8.43 3.14
N VAL A 168 -10.79 9.38 2.41
CA VAL A 168 -9.35 9.37 2.15
C VAL A 168 -8.65 10.07 3.31
N VAL A 169 -7.85 9.30 4.05
CA VAL A 169 -7.20 9.78 5.27
C VAL A 169 -5.95 10.58 4.91
N LYS A 170 -5.92 11.85 5.31
CA LYS A 170 -4.77 12.72 5.10
C LYS A 170 -3.63 12.34 6.05
N THR A 171 -2.45 12.12 5.48
CA THR A 171 -1.28 11.60 6.21
C THR A 171 -0.24 12.68 6.53
N GLY A 172 -0.54 13.96 6.31
CA GLY A 172 0.37 15.08 6.53
C GLY A 172 0.85 15.21 7.98
N ASN A 173 -0.06 15.04 8.93
CA ASN A 173 0.18 15.13 10.37
C ASN A 173 -0.32 13.86 11.06
N THR A 174 0.46 13.33 12.01
CA THR A 174 0.12 12.09 12.72
C THR A 174 -1.11 12.23 13.62
N ASN A 175 -1.28 13.37 14.29
CA ASN A 175 -2.45 13.60 15.15
C ASN A 175 -3.73 13.69 14.31
N GLU A 176 -3.72 14.47 13.26
CA GLU A 176 -4.84 14.60 12.32
C GLU A 176 -5.22 13.26 11.68
N LEU A 177 -4.22 12.39 11.43
CA LEU A 177 -4.46 11.06 10.90
C LEU A 177 -5.35 10.25 11.85
N PHE A 178 -5.02 10.20 13.14
CA PHE A 178 -5.81 9.45 14.13
C PHE A 178 -7.16 10.11 14.45
N GLU A 179 -7.25 11.44 14.40
CA GLU A 179 -8.52 12.16 14.51
C GLU A 179 -9.48 11.78 13.39
N GLN A 180 -9.00 11.68 12.15
CA GLN A 180 -9.81 11.26 11.01
C GLN A 180 -10.29 9.81 11.14
N MET A 181 -9.56 8.96 11.85
CA MET A 181 -9.86 7.53 12.03
C MET A 181 -10.49 7.22 13.41
N MET A 182 -10.85 8.23 14.20
CA MET A 182 -11.27 8.01 15.59
C MET A 182 -12.50 7.11 15.75
N TYR A 183 -13.35 7.05 14.75
CA TYR A 183 -14.59 6.24 14.79
C TYR A 183 -14.46 4.88 14.10
N ILE A 184 -13.31 4.57 13.50
CA ILE A 184 -13.12 3.28 12.82
C ILE A 184 -13.31 2.12 13.81
N GLY A 185 -14.00 1.06 13.40
CA GLY A 185 -14.31 -0.08 14.24
C GLY A 185 -14.76 -1.33 13.48
N GLU A 186 -15.38 -2.24 14.20
CA GLU A 186 -15.97 -3.45 13.63
C GLU A 186 -17.08 -3.06 12.64
N GLY A 187 -17.08 -3.66 11.45
CA GLY A 187 -17.96 -3.29 10.33
C GLY A 187 -17.32 -2.35 9.32
N ASP A 188 -16.18 -1.71 9.65
CA ASP A 188 -15.47 -0.83 8.74
C ASP A 188 -14.30 -1.54 8.04
N VAL A 189 -13.82 -0.92 6.95
CA VAL A 189 -12.63 -1.36 6.21
C VAL A 189 -11.60 -0.24 6.16
N ALA A 190 -10.34 -0.58 6.46
CA ALA A 190 -9.18 0.27 6.19
C ALA A 190 -8.38 -0.30 5.03
N ILE A 191 -8.07 0.52 4.02
CA ILE A 191 -7.26 0.14 2.86
C ILE A 191 -5.94 0.91 2.94
N GLY A 192 -4.85 0.21 3.24
CA GLY A 192 -3.51 0.77 3.25
C GLY A 192 -2.80 0.58 1.92
N ILE A 193 -2.32 1.66 1.31
CA ILE A 193 -1.55 1.64 0.06
C ILE A 193 -0.13 2.10 0.35
N SER A 194 0.84 1.19 0.24
CA SER A 194 2.25 1.53 0.44
C SER A 194 3.17 0.50 -0.23
N PHE A 195 4.21 1.00 -0.86
CA PHE A 195 5.21 0.24 -1.61
C PHE A 195 6.61 0.46 -1.01
N PRO A 196 7.67 -0.18 -1.48
CA PRO A 196 9.03 -0.04 -0.94
C PRO A 196 9.40 1.42 -0.66
N ARG A 197 10.11 1.66 0.45
CA ARG A 197 10.18 2.89 1.25
C ARG A 197 8.89 3.15 2.03
N TYR A 198 8.28 2.05 2.48
CA TYR A 198 6.99 2.02 3.17
C TYR A 198 6.80 3.18 4.16
N SER A 199 5.57 3.70 4.22
CA SER A 199 5.25 4.80 5.11
C SER A 199 4.90 4.31 6.51
N MET A 200 5.63 4.77 7.53
CA MET A 200 5.29 4.52 8.93
C MET A 200 3.90 5.06 9.30
N ARG A 201 3.45 6.13 8.67
CA ARG A 201 2.11 6.69 8.94
C ARG A 201 1.03 5.73 8.45
N THR A 202 1.18 5.19 7.24
CA THR A 202 0.27 4.17 6.70
C THR A 202 0.26 2.91 7.57
N LEU A 203 1.44 2.41 7.98
CA LEU A 203 1.54 1.25 8.88
C LEU A 203 0.84 1.48 10.23
N LYS A 204 1.08 2.64 10.88
CA LYS A 204 0.42 2.98 12.15
C LYS A 204 -1.09 3.13 12.02
N ALA A 205 -1.57 3.67 10.89
CA ALA A 205 -2.99 3.75 10.62
C ALA A 205 -3.63 2.37 10.46
N MET A 206 -2.96 1.45 9.76
CA MET A 206 -3.41 0.06 9.63
C MET A 206 -3.38 -0.69 10.97
N GLU A 207 -2.31 -0.52 11.76
CA GLU A 207 -2.24 -1.05 13.14
C GLU A 207 -3.40 -0.54 14.00
N PHE A 208 -3.67 0.75 13.94
CA PHE A 208 -4.79 1.36 14.66
C PHE A 208 -6.13 0.77 14.25
N ALA A 209 -6.39 0.63 12.94
CA ALA A 209 -7.61 0.04 12.41
C ALA A 209 -7.76 -1.43 12.85
N ASN A 210 -6.70 -2.22 12.73
CA ASN A 210 -6.68 -3.62 13.14
C ASN A 210 -6.95 -3.78 14.66
N ASN A 211 -6.35 -2.94 15.50
CA ASN A 211 -6.57 -2.95 16.95
C ASN A 211 -8.02 -2.59 17.32
N ARG A 212 -8.72 -1.87 16.44
CA ARG A 212 -10.15 -1.53 16.58
C ARG A 212 -11.08 -2.55 15.92
N LYS A 213 -10.55 -3.70 15.48
CA LYS A 213 -11.26 -4.78 14.81
C LYS A 213 -11.90 -4.43 13.47
N ALA A 214 -11.48 -3.34 12.83
CA ALA A 214 -11.80 -3.09 11.44
C ALA A 214 -11.08 -4.11 10.55
N ARG A 215 -11.66 -4.46 9.41
CA ARG A 215 -10.97 -5.26 8.40
C ARG A 215 -9.90 -4.40 7.73
N VAL A 216 -8.74 -4.97 7.49
CA VAL A 216 -7.61 -4.23 6.92
C VAL A 216 -7.17 -4.90 5.64
N ILE A 217 -7.21 -4.15 4.54
CA ILE A 217 -6.73 -4.55 3.22
C ILE A 217 -5.42 -3.84 2.95
N ALA A 218 -4.38 -4.56 2.55
CA ALA A 218 -3.11 -3.99 2.10
C ALA A 218 -2.98 -4.07 0.58
N ILE A 219 -2.67 -2.95 -0.06
CA ILE A 219 -2.21 -2.89 -1.46
C ILE A 219 -0.72 -2.57 -1.41
N THR A 220 0.12 -3.55 -1.76
CA THR A 220 1.58 -3.49 -1.58
C THR A 220 2.30 -4.34 -2.64
N ASP A 221 3.64 -4.48 -2.53
CA ASP A 221 4.48 -5.12 -3.56
C ASP A 221 4.63 -6.64 -3.40
N SER A 222 4.64 -7.15 -2.18
CA SER A 222 5.00 -8.55 -1.94
C SER A 222 4.55 -9.10 -0.60
N VAL A 223 4.66 -10.42 -0.45
CA VAL A 223 4.43 -11.14 0.82
C VAL A 223 5.41 -10.73 1.94
N HIS A 224 6.52 -10.09 1.58
CA HIS A 224 7.53 -9.62 2.55
C HIS A 224 7.26 -8.19 3.04
N SER A 225 6.27 -7.51 2.49
CA SER A 225 5.89 -6.17 2.92
C SER A 225 5.51 -6.13 4.41
N PRO A 226 5.95 -5.09 5.15
CA PRO A 226 5.54 -4.89 6.54
C PRO A 226 4.04 -4.62 6.68
N MET A 227 3.36 -4.21 5.59
CA MET A 227 1.92 -3.99 5.56
C MET A 227 1.13 -5.25 5.95
N ASN A 228 1.64 -6.43 5.56
CA ASN A 228 1.01 -7.72 5.81
C ASN A 228 0.92 -8.11 7.29
N MET A 229 1.55 -7.36 8.18
CA MET A 229 1.47 -7.60 9.63
C MET A 229 0.13 -7.18 10.24
N TYR A 230 -0.55 -6.25 9.61
CA TYR A 230 -1.77 -5.65 10.14
C TYR A 230 -2.99 -5.88 9.24
N SER A 231 -2.79 -6.52 8.08
CA SER A 231 -3.85 -6.77 7.13
C SER A 231 -4.39 -8.19 7.21
N SER A 232 -5.69 -8.33 6.99
CA SER A 232 -6.38 -9.62 6.82
C SER A 232 -6.46 -10.04 5.34
N CYS A 233 -6.32 -9.10 4.43
CA CYS A 233 -6.35 -9.30 2.99
C CYS A 233 -5.20 -8.53 2.34
N ASN A 234 -4.48 -9.17 1.40
CA ASN A 234 -3.30 -8.59 0.77
C ASN A 234 -3.41 -8.69 -0.74
N LEU A 235 -3.30 -7.54 -1.39
CA LEU A 235 -3.28 -7.41 -2.84
C LEU A 235 -1.89 -6.95 -3.28
N PHE A 236 -1.24 -7.75 -4.12
CA PHE A 236 0.13 -7.50 -4.53
C PHE A 236 0.20 -6.94 -5.94
N ALA A 237 0.92 -5.83 -6.11
CA ALA A 237 1.21 -5.22 -7.40
C ALA A 237 2.69 -4.84 -7.48
N ARG A 238 3.32 -5.08 -8.63
CA ARG A 238 4.73 -4.72 -8.83
C ARG A 238 4.91 -3.21 -8.90
N SER A 239 5.82 -2.70 -8.07
CA SER A 239 6.17 -1.28 -7.97
C SER A 239 7.67 -1.06 -7.89
N ASP A 240 8.44 -1.83 -8.67
CA ASP A 240 9.90 -1.70 -8.70
C ASP A 240 10.28 -0.34 -9.30
N MET A 241 11.25 0.33 -8.68
CA MET A 241 11.77 1.61 -9.19
C MET A 241 12.59 1.39 -10.45
N ALA A 242 12.25 2.10 -11.51
CA ALA A 242 13.09 2.12 -12.72
C ALA A 242 14.25 3.14 -12.62
N SER A 243 14.17 4.08 -11.68
CA SER A 243 15.19 5.11 -11.42
C SER A 243 14.96 5.79 -10.08
N ILE A 244 14.64 7.10 -10.09
CA ILE A 244 14.22 7.90 -8.92
C ILE A 244 12.70 7.89 -8.72
N VAL A 245 11.95 7.34 -9.68
CA VAL A 245 10.49 7.36 -9.70
C VAL A 245 9.96 5.96 -9.37
N ASP A 246 9.07 5.89 -8.40
CA ASP A 246 8.30 4.69 -8.12
C ASP A 246 7.29 4.46 -9.25
N SER A 247 7.34 3.31 -9.90
CA SER A 247 6.33 2.98 -10.90
C SER A 247 5.04 2.55 -10.21
N LEU A 248 4.00 3.33 -10.35
CA LEU A 248 2.68 3.06 -9.77
C LEU A 248 1.65 2.58 -10.80
N VAL A 249 2.06 2.22 -12.02
CA VAL A 249 1.13 1.81 -13.08
C VAL A 249 0.43 0.48 -12.77
N ALA A 250 1.15 -0.53 -12.28
CA ALA A 250 0.54 -1.80 -11.91
C ALA A 250 -0.34 -1.66 -10.65
N PRO A 251 0.06 -0.96 -9.57
CA PRO A 251 -0.83 -0.56 -8.50
C PRO A 251 -2.10 0.16 -8.96
N MET A 252 -1.98 1.12 -9.88
CA MET A 252 -3.12 1.84 -10.46
C MET A 252 -4.03 0.89 -11.24
N SER A 253 -3.47 -0.01 -12.04
CA SER A 253 -4.23 -1.01 -12.79
C SER A 253 -5.00 -1.96 -11.87
N LEU A 254 -4.41 -2.36 -10.73
CA LEU A 254 -5.06 -3.18 -9.73
C LEU A 254 -6.23 -2.43 -9.05
N ILE A 255 -6.03 -1.15 -8.72
CA ILE A 255 -7.09 -0.28 -8.18
C ILE A 255 -8.22 -0.11 -9.21
N ASN A 256 -7.91 0.08 -10.49
CA ASN A 256 -8.91 0.12 -11.56
C ASN A 256 -9.74 -1.17 -11.59
N ALA A 257 -9.09 -2.33 -11.50
CA ALA A 257 -9.78 -3.61 -11.47
C ALA A 257 -10.72 -3.74 -10.25
N LEU A 258 -10.30 -3.27 -9.07
CA LEU A 258 -11.16 -3.22 -7.88
C LEU A 258 -12.38 -2.32 -8.10
N ILE A 259 -12.17 -1.11 -8.60
CA ILE A 259 -13.25 -0.15 -8.88
C ILE A 259 -14.26 -0.78 -9.85
N VAL A 260 -13.78 -1.32 -10.98
CA VAL A 260 -14.65 -1.94 -11.99
C VAL A 260 -15.42 -3.12 -11.39
N SER A 261 -14.78 -3.99 -10.63
CA SER A 261 -15.44 -5.15 -10.00
C SER A 261 -16.50 -4.73 -8.99
N ILE A 262 -16.24 -3.69 -8.19
CA ILE A 262 -17.21 -3.13 -7.24
C ILE A 262 -18.39 -2.49 -7.99
N CYS A 263 -18.13 -1.74 -9.05
CA CYS A 263 -19.17 -1.11 -9.87
C CYS A 263 -20.06 -2.16 -10.55
N LEU A 264 -19.49 -3.23 -11.07
CA LEU A 264 -20.25 -4.32 -11.70
C LEU A 264 -21.15 -5.05 -10.70
N LYS A 265 -20.65 -5.33 -9.49
CA LYS A 265 -21.45 -5.96 -8.42
C LYS A 265 -22.53 -5.04 -7.85
N ASN A 266 -22.48 -3.74 -8.09
CA ASN A 266 -23.41 -2.74 -7.56
C ASN A 266 -23.89 -1.77 -8.65
N SER A 267 -24.11 -2.29 -9.84
CA SER A 267 -24.40 -1.50 -11.04
C SER A 267 -25.64 -0.62 -10.91
N GLU A 268 -26.72 -1.10 -10.28
CA GLU A 268 -27.93 -0.30 -10.02
C GLU A 268 -27.64 0.98 -9.24
N GLN A 269 -26.91 0.85 -8.11
CA GLN A 269 -26.56 1.99 -7.28
C GLN A 269 -25.62 2.97 -7.99
N VAL A 270 -24.73 2.46 -8.83
CA VAL A 270 -23.82 3.30 -9.64
C VAL A 270 -24.63 4.13 -10.61
N VAL A 271 -25.53 3.51 -11.39
CA VAL A 271 -26.41 4.19 -12.34
C VAL A 271 -27.26 5.24 -11.64
N GLU A 272 -27.93 4.87 -10.54
CA GLU A 272 -28.78 5.79 -9.76
C GLU A 272 -27.98 7.02 -9.25
N ASN A 273 -26.75 6.79 -8.74
CA ASN A 273 -25.93 7.88 -8.23
C ASN A 273 -25.43 8.81 -9.34
N ILE A 274 -25.09 8.26 -10.51
CA ILE A 274 -24.69 9.05 -11.67
C ILE A 274 -25.86 9.90 -12.18
N GLU A 275 -27.05 9.30 -12.29
CA GLU A 275 -28.26 10.02 -12.70
C GLU A 275 -28.62 11.16 -11.73
N LYS A 276 -28.47 10.94 -10.42
CA LYS A 276 -28.63 11.99 -9.42
C LYS A 276 -27.64 13.13 -9.62
N ILE A 277 -26.35 12.82 -9.84
CA ILE A 277 -25.32 13.83 -10.08
C ILE A 277 -25.66 14.63 -11.33
N ASN A 278 -25.97 13.97 -12.45
CA ASN A 278 -26.33 14.63 -13.69
C ASN A 278 -27.56 15.54 -13.52
N THR A 279 -28.59 15.06 -12.82
CA THR A 279 -29.79 15.87 -12.52
C THR A 279 -29.47 17.10 -11.68
N PHE A 280 -28.55 17.01 -10.73
CA PHE A 280 -28.10 18.16 -9.94
C PHE A 280 -27.33 19.15 -10.80
N VAL A 281 -26.45 18.69 -11.67
CA VAL A 281 -25.66 19.53 -12.58
C VAL A 281 -26.59 20.29 -13.55
N ASP A 282 -27.58 19.61 -14.14
CA ASP A 282 -28.55 20.22 -15.06
C ASP A 282 -29.43 21.29 -14.38
N ASN A 283 -29.77 21.13 -13.09
CA ASN A 283 -30.56 22.07 -12.33
C ASN A 283 -29.78 23.30 -11.83
N PHE A 284 -28.48 23.21 -11.68
CA PHE A 284 -27.63 24.35 -11.45
C PHE A 284 -27.23 24.92 -12.81
N GLU A 285 -27.95 25.95 -13.30
CA GLU A 285 -27.61 26.71 -14.52
C GLU A 285 -26.15 27.18 -14.52
N TYR A 286 -25.25 26.26 -14.71
CA TYR A 286 -23.85 26.57 -14.98
C TYR A 286 -23.73 26.89 -16.47
N SER A 287 -23.84 28.20 -16.79
CA SER A 287 -23.55 28.75 -18.12
C SER A 287 -22.04 28.73 -18.40
N GLY A 288 -21.44 27.57 -18.34
CA GLY A 288 -20.02 27.38 -18.68
C GLY A 288 -19.83 25.98 -19.25
N ASN A 289 -19.41 25.93 -20.47
CA ASN A 289 -19.29 24.78 -21.37
C ASN A 289 -18.15 23.80 -20.97
N ASP A 290 -17.81 23.68 -19.67
CA ASP A 290 -16.67 22.89 -19.23
C ASP A 290 -17.12 21.73 -18.33
N GLU A 291 -16.96 20.50 -18.79
CA GLU A 291 -16.88 19.22 -18.05
C GLU A 291 -18.19 18.65 -17.45
N ILE A 292 -19.29 18.64 -18.18
CA ILE A 292 -20.62 18.32 -17.58
C ILE A 292 -20.99 16.83 -17.62
N ASN A 293 -20.31 15.97 -18.34
CA ASN A 293 -20.61 14.54 -18.33
C ASN A 293 -19.56 13.76 -17.50
N MET A 294 -19.87 13.46 -16.23
CA MET A 294 -18.98 12.65 -15.38
C MET A 294 -18.73 11.24 -15.93
N LEU A 295 -19.64 10.71 -16.74
CA LEU A 295 -19.45 9.49 -17.51
C LEU A 295 -20.13 9.63 -18.87
N ASP A 296 -19.46 9.14 -19.91
CA ASP A 296 -20.00 9.01 -21.25
C ASP A 296 -21.33 8.19 -21.19
N GLU A 297 -22.38 8.65 -21.85
CA GLU A 297 -23.65 7.93 -21.95
C GLU A 297 -23.47 6.47 -22.41
N ASN A 298 -22.44 6.20 -23.18
CA ASN A 298 -22.10 4.84 -23.59
C ASN A 298 -21.70 3.96 -22.39
N VAL A 299 -20.98 4.48 -21.41
CA VAL A 299 -20.58 3.72 -20.19
C VAL A 299 -21.82 3.41 -19.34
N VAL A 300 -22.72 4.37 -19.17
CA VAL A 300 -23.99 4.16 -18.46
C VAL A 300 -24.84 3.10 -19.16
N ASN A 301 -24.91 3.14 -20.49
CA ASN A 301 -25.64 2.17 -21.29
C ASN A 301 -25.02 0.77 -21.26
N GLU A 302 -23.68 0.65 -21.21
CA GLU A 302 -22.99 -0.63 -21.03
C GLU A 302 -23.25 -1.21 -19.63
N LEU A 303 -23.25 -0.41 -18.57
CA LEU A 303 -23.61 -0.85 -17.23
C LEU A 303 -25.06 -1.35 -17.17
N ARG A 304 -26.01 -0.66 -17.83
CA ARG A 304 -27.42 -1.12 -17.95
C ARG A 304 -27.53 -2.47 -18.66
N LYS A 305 -26.79 -2.67 -19.76
CA LYS A 305 -26.78 -3.96 -20.46
C LYS A 305 -26.22 -5.10 -19.59
N CYS A 306 -25.21 -4.83 -18.75
CA CYS A 306 -24.71 -5.80 -17.78
C CYS A 306 -25.78 -6.19 -16.75
N MET A 307 -26.63 -5.24 -16.32
CA MET A 307 -27.75 -5.52 -15.42
C MET A 307 -28.80 -6.41 -16.06
N ASP A 308 -29.19 -6.12 -17.30
CA ASP A 308 -30.19 -6.91 -18.05
C ASP A 308 -29.71 -8.35 -18.27
N ASN A 309 -28.43 -8.56 -18.51
CA ASN A 309 -27.85 -9.91 -18.71
C ASN A 309 -27.73 -10.68 -17.38
N ALA A 310 -27.44 -10.04 -16.26
CA ALA A 310 -27.39 -10.70 -14.96
C ALA A 310 -28.78 -11.16 -14.48
N ALA A 311 -29.84 -10.41 -14.76
CA ALA A 311 -31.22 -10.79 -14.46
C ALA A 311 -31.70 -12.02 -15.24
N ILE A 312 -31.13 -12.28 -16.43
CA ILE A 312 -31.48 -13.43 -17.27
C ILE A 312 -30.81 -14.72 -16.78
N ASP A 313 -29.66 -14.63 -16.14
CA ASP A 313 -28.93 -15.82 -15.62
C ASP A 313 -29.43 -16.27 -14.24
N ASP A 314 -30.07 -15.39 -13.45
CA ASP A 314 -30.71 -15.73 -12.17
C ASP A 314 -32.10 -16.39 -12.35
N GLU A 315 -32.70 -16.37 -13.56
CA GLU A 315 -33.95 -17.06 -13.89
C GLU A 315 -33.75 -18.45 -14.51
N LYS A 316 -32.53 -18.94 -14.64
CA LYS A 316 -32.22 -20.31 -15.14
C LYS A 316 -31.66 -21.20 -14.04
#